data_9b55ce28045fd6f9f278c5cb636cc454
#
_entry.id   9b55ce28045fd6f9f278c5cb636cc454
#
_cell.length_a   1.000
_cell.length_b   1.000
_cell.length_c   1.000
_cell.angle_alpha   90.00
_cell.angle_beta   90.00
_cell.angle_gamma   90.00
#
_symmetry.space_group_name_H-M   'P 1'
#
loop_
_entity.id
_entity.type
_entity.pdbx_description
1 polymer ?
#
loop_
_entity_poly.entity_id
_entity_poly.type
_entity_poly.pdbx_seq_one_letter_code
_entity_poly.pdbx_strand_id
1 'polypeptide(L)'
;MTMSAKLCQDSARKHGCYSSFRYSLDILDEKWKQVNHKILSQDRGAGYWLWKPKIILQALQVLKEYEYLVYTDAGVEFINNIDYIPYHGKDVFLFGNMYEHEHWCKYNVQNAILPRPYKIGKQCQASVIIVRNNDFGRSFIHEWLLWCQIPRFIDDSPCETHFIGFQEHRHDQAILTCVAAKYGIEKHWWPASYNVGQFIYDHTGYEQDVYPVIFNHHRKRNDDF
;
A
#
# COMPACT_ATOMS: atom_id res chain seq x y z
N MET A 1 -13.25 -2.02 -18.68
CA MET A 1 -13.00 -2.44 -17.26
C MET A 1 -12.09 -3.64 -17.34
N THR A 2 -10.98 -3.66 -16.63
CA THR A 2 -10.14 -4.85 -16.60
C THR A 2 -10.83 -5.98 -15.83
N MET A 3 -10.63 -7.23 -16.23
CA MET A 3 -11.21 -8.39 -15.55
C MET A 3 -10.74 -8.47 -14.09
N SER A 4 -9.45 -8.20 -13.84
CA SER A 4 -8.90 -8.14 -12.48
C SER A 4 -9.62 -7.13 -11.57
N ALA A 5 -9.87 -5.90 -12.07
CA ALA A 5 -10.57 -4.90 -11.26
C ALA A 5 -12.04 -5.29 -10.98
N LYS A 6 -12.67 -5.99 -11.92
CA LYS A 6 -14.03 -6.52 -11.71
C LYS A 6 -14.02 -7.63 -10.66
N LEU A 7 -13.10 -8.57 -10.75
CA LEU A 7 -12.94 -9.66 -9.78
C LEU A 7 -12.69 -9.11 -8.37
N CYS A 8 -11.75 -8.17 -8.23
CA CYS A 8 -11.46 -7.50 -6.96
C CYS A 8 -12.73 -6.86 -6.38
N GLN A 9 -13.48 -6.10 -7.19
CA GLN A 9 -14.68 -5.41 -6.76
C GLN A 9 -15.81 -6.36 -6.34
N ASP A 10 -16.06 -7.40 -7.13
CA ASP A 10 -17.14 -8.36 -6.88
C ASP A 10 -16.82 -9.23 -5.65
N SER A 11 -15.55 -9.66 -5.52
CA SER A 11 -15.11 -10.43 -4.35
C SER A 11 -15.12 -9.61 -3.06
N ALA A 12 -14.72 -8.35 -3.10
CA ALA A 12 -14.79 -7.48 -1.93
C ALA A 12 -16.22 -7.36 -1.37
N ARG A 13 -17.21 -7.14 -2.24
CA ARG A 13 -18.63 -7.10 -1.84
C ARG A 13 -19.14 -8.41 -1.25
N LYS A 14 -18.69 -9.52 -1.82
CA LYS A 14 -19.05 -10.86 -1.34
C LYS A 14 -18.46 -11.16 0.04
N HIS A 15 -17.33 -10.56 0.37
CA HIS A 15 -16.53 -10.87 1.56
C HIS A 15 -16.45 -9.70 2.55
N GLY A 16 -17.56 -9.00 2.78
CA GLY A 16 -17.75 -8.09 3.90
C GLY A 16 -17.61 -6.59 3.59
N CYS A 17 -17.13 -6.20 2.41
CA CYS A 17 -17.11 -4.79 2.06
C CYS A 17 -18.52 -4.30 1.70
N TYR A 18 -19.03 -3.35 2.46
CA TYR A 18 -20.37 -2.78 2.27
C TYR A 18 -20.57 -2.18 0.86
N SER A 19 -19.55 -1.49 0.37
CA SER A 19 -19.51 -0.94 -0.98
C SER A 19 -18.10 -1.05 -1.56
N SER A 20 -18.00 -1.06 -2.88
CA SER A 20 -16.70 -1.07 -3.54
C SER A 20 -16.71 -0.15 -4.76
N PHE A 21 -15.67 0.66 -4.88
CA PHE A 21 -15.49 1.63 -5.94
C PHE A 21 -14.17 1.36 -6.64
N ARG A 22 -14.16 1.56 -7.94
CA ARG A 22 -12.94 1.49 -8.73
C ARG A 22 -12.45 2.91 -9.03
N TYR A 23 -11.18 3.10 -8.80
CA TYR A 23 -10.48 4.32 -9.19
C TYR A 23 -9.56 4.04 -10.38
N SER A 24 -9.47 4.99 -11.30
CA SER A 24 -8.51 5.02 -12.40
C SER A 24 -7.78 6.36 -12.40
N LEU A 25 -6.70 6.48 -13.15
CA LEU A 25 -5.94 7.74 -13.22
C LEU A 25 -6.74 8.90 -13.82
N ASP A 26 -7.83 8.60 -14.54
CA ASP A 26 -8.69 9.60 -15.18
C ASP A 26 -9.42 10.49 -14.18
N ILE A 27 -9.67 9.99 -12.97
CA ILE A 27 -10.36 10.74 -11.91
C ILE A 27 -9.44 11.73 -11.18
N LEU A 28 -8.14 11.64 -11.40
CA LEU A 28 -7.18 12.54 -10.77
C LEU A 28 -7.30 13.94 -11.36
N ASP A 29 -7.28 14.94 -10.49
CA ASP A 29 -7.31 16.34 -10.86
C ASP A 29 -6.20 16.71 -11.84
N GLU A 30 -6.55 17.37 -12.96
CA GLU A 30 -5.61 17.73 -14.03
C GLU A 30 -4.48 18.64 -13.55
N LYS A 31 -4.78 19.58 -12.66
CA LYS A 31 -3.77 20.49 -12.10
C LYS A 31 -2.76 19.71 -11.26
N TRP A 32 -3.25 18.74 -10.48
CA TRP A 32 -2.37 17.87 -9.69
C TRP A 32 -1.51 16.98 -10.61
N LYS A 33 -2.07 16.44 -11.70
CA LYS A 33 -1.31 15.67 -12.70
C LYS A 33 -0.23 16.52 -13.37
N GLN A 34 -0.53 17.76 -13.72
CA GLN A 34 0.45 18.68 -14.31
C GLN A 34 1.61 18.96 -13.36
N VAL A 35 1.34 19.25 -12.08
CA VAL A 35 2.39 19.49 -11.06
C VAL A 35 3.29 18.26 -10.90
N ASN A 36 2.72 17.05 -10.99
CA ASN A 36 3.44 15.80 -10.79
C ASN A 36 3.84 15.11 -12.12
N HIS A 37 3.74 15.80 -13.25
CA HIS A 37 3.95 15.24 -14.58
C HIS A 37 5.29 14.50 -14.71
N LYS A 38 6.37 15.04 -14.16
CA LYS A 38 7.70 14.42 -14.21
C LYS A 38 7.73 13.00 -13.64
N ILE A 39 6.95 12.74 -12.60
CA ILE A 39 6.82 11.41 -11.99
C ILE A 39 5.80 10.58 -12.78
N LEU A 40 4.62 11.14 -13.04
CA LEU A 40 3.50 10.42 -13.65
C LEU A 40 3.75 10.00 -15.11
N SER A 41 4.72 10.62 -15.80
CA SER A 41 5.13 10.22 -17.16
C SER A 41 6.03 8.98 -17.20
N GLN A 42 6.41 8.43 -16.06
CA GLN A 42 7.26 7.24 -16.01
C GLN A 42 6.42 5.97 -16.15
N ASP A 43 6.90 5.02 -16.95
CA ASP A 43 6.17 3.78 -17.26
C ASP A 43 6.03 2.87 -16.04
N ARG A 44 7.08 2.78 -15.21
CA ARG A 44 7.09 1.92 -14.03
C ARG A 44 6.00 2.32 -13.05
N GLY A 45 5.03 1.42 -12.83
CA GLY A 45 3.90 1.68 -11.93
C GLY A 45 3.03 2.88 -12.31
N ALA A 46 3.04 3.27 -13.60
CA ALA A 46 2.37 4.47 -14.12
C ALA A 46 2.70 5.71 -13.27
N GLY A 47 3.99 5.97 -13.06
CA GLY A 47 4.51 7.04 -12.22
C GLY A 47 4.86 6.56 -10.81
N TYR A 48 5.53 5.41 -10.72
CA TYR A 48 6.04 4.85 -9.45
C TYR A 48 4.98 4.71 -8.37
N TRP A 49 3.71 4.48 -8.76
CA TRP A 49 2.55 4.38 -7.86
C TRP A 49 2.27 5.63 -7.01
N LEU A 50 2.80 6.81 -7.40
CA LEU A 50 2.51 8.09 -6.76
C LEU A 50 1.00 8.36 -6.63
N TRP A 51 0.23 7.91 -7.61
CA TRP A 51 -1.23 8.07 -7.65
C TRP A 51 -1.95 7.35 -6.50
N LYS A 52 -1.34 6.32 -5.90
CA LYS A 52 -1.97 5.48 -4.87
C LYS A 52 -2.39 6.27 -3.63
N PRO A 53 -1.51 6.98 -2.89
CA PRO A 53 -1.93 7.79 -1.75
C PRO A 53 -2.90 8.92 -2.17
N LYS A 54 -2.80 9.44 -3.40
CA LYS A 54 -3.72 10.47 -3.89
C LYS A 54 -5.14 9.95 -4.03
N ILE A 55 -5.35 8.78 -4.65
CA ILE A 55 -6.71 8.20 -4.77
C ILE A 55 -7.27 7.74 -3.43
N ILE A 56 -6.43 7.28 -2.51
CA ILE A 56 -6.86 6.93 -1.14
C ILE A 56 -7.39 8.18 -0.43
N LEU A 57 -6.69 9.33 -0.49
CA LEU A 57 -7.18 10.58 0.07
C LEU A 57 -8.50 11.03 -0.55
N GLN A 58 -8.66 10.92 -1.87
CA GLN A 58 -9.92 11.25 -2.54
C GLN A 58 -11.06 10.32 -2.09
N ALA A 59 -10.76 9.02 -1.92
CA ALA A 59 -11.74 8.07 -1.43
C ALA A 59 -12.18 8.36 0.01
N LEU A 60 -11.25 8.78 0.88
CA LEU A 60 -11.59 9.18 2.25
C LEU A 60 -12.51 10.39 2.31
N GLN A 61 -12.45 11.32 1.33
CA GLN A 61 -13.31 12.50 1.29
C GLN A 61 -14.80 12.19 1.08
N VAL A 62 -15.13 11.03 0.50
CA VAL A 62 -16.52 10.62 0.25
C VAL A 62 -17.07 9.68 1.32
N LEU A 63 -16.24 9.19 2.21
CA LEU A 63 -16.65 8.39 3.37
C LEU A 63 -17.14 9.28 4.50
N LYS A 64 -18.05 8.75 5.31
CA LYS A 64 -18.44 9.39 6.58
C LYS A 64 -17.27 9.31 7.57
N GLU A 65 -17.29 10.21 8.53
CA GLU A 65 -16.32 10.19 9.61
C GLU A 65 -16.38 8.85 10.37
N TYR A 66 -15.20 8.31 10.68
CA TYR A 66 -14.97 7.02 11.34
C TYR A 66 -15.30 5.75 10.53
N GLU A 67 -15.78 5.84 9.29
CA GLU A 67 -15.84 4.70 8.38
C GLU A 67 -14.41 4.25 7.98
N TYR A 68 -14.30 2.97 7.61
CA TYR A 68 -13.03 2.40 7.14
C TYR A 68 -12.98 2.33 5.62
N LEU A 69 -11.87 2.75 5.06
CA LEU A 69 -11.48 2.49 3.69
C LEU A 69 -10.54 1.29 3.64
N VAL A 70 -10.88 0.30 2.83
CA VAL A 70 -9.97 -0.79 2.44
C VAL A 70 -9.51 -0.51 1.01
N TYR A 71 -8.28 0.00 0.87
CA TYR A 71 -7.64 0.12 -0.44
C TYR A 71 -7.07 -1.24 -0.85
N THR A 72 -7.24 -1.61 -2.11
CA THR A 72 -6.61 -2.78 -2.71
C THR A 72 -6.11 -2.50 -4.13
N ASP A 73 -4.95 -3.05 -4.48
CA ASP A 73 -4.54 -3.17 -5.86
C ASP A 73 -5.51 -4.11 -6.62
N ALA A 74 -5.74 -3.87 -7.91
CA ALA A 74 -6.66 -4.67 -8.73
C ALA A 74 -6.27 -6.16 -8.87
N GLY A 75 -5.02 -6.51 -8.57
CA GLY A 75 -4.52 -7.89 -8.57
C GLY A 75 -4.84 -8.67 -7.29
N VAL A 76 -5.68 -8.13 -6.41
CA VAL A 76 -6.11 -8.76 -5.15
C VAL A 76 -7.57 -9.22 -5.26
N GLU A 77 -7.84 -10.46 -4.94
CA GLU A 77 -9.17 -11.03 -4.80
C GLU A 77 -9.43 -11.36 -3.33
N PHE A 78 -10.61 -11.03 -2.82
CA PHE A 78 -11.03 -11.43 -1.47
C PHE A 78 -11.55 -12.87 -1.53
N ILE A 79 -11.01 -13.73 -0.69
CA ILE A 79 -11.40 -15.14 -0.59
C ILE A 79 -12.03 -15.49 0.76
N ASN A 80 -11.92 -14.58 1.74
CA ASN A 80 -12.56 -14.67 3.04
C ASN A 80 -13.06 -13.31 3.50
N ASN A 81 -13.92 -13.29 4.54
CA ASN A 81 -14.47 -12.05 5.07
C ASN A 81 -13.37 -11.17 5.67
N ILE A 82 -13.37 -9.89 5.27
CA ILE A 82 -12.43 -8.88 5.76
C ILE A 82 -12.52 -8.66 7.27
N ASP A 83 -13.68 -8.89 7.88
CA ASP A 83 -13.91 -8.70 9.32
C ASP A 83 -13.18 -9.74 10.21
N TYR A 84 -12.56 -10.78 9.63
CA TYR A 84 -11.62 -11.61 10.37
C TYR A 84 -10.34 -10.86 10.77
N ILE A 85 -9.99 -9.78 10.05
CA ILE A 85 -8.84 -8.93 10.38
C ILE A 85 -9.23 -7.97 11.50
N PRO A 86 -8.45 -7.87 12.60
CA PRO A 86 -8.80 -7.05 13.76
C PRO A 86 -8.44 -5.56 13.57
N TYR A 87 -8.91 -4.96 12.47
CA TYR A 87 -8.62 -3.55 12.17
C TYR A 87 -9.53 -2.56 12.92
N HIS A 88 -10.65 -3.03 13.45
CA HIS A 88 -11.57 -2.17 14.18
C HIS A 88 -10.90 -1.51 15.38
N GLY A 89 -11.09 -0.20 15.54
CA GLY A 89 -10.44 0.60 16.58
C GLY A 89 -9.03 1.10 16.25
N LYS A 90 -8.43 0.63 15.15
CA LYS A 90 -7.16 1.15 14.63
C LYS A 90 -7.43 2.26 13.62
N ASP A 91 -6.64 3.34 13.63
CA ASP A 91 -6.79 4.42 12.65
C ASP A 91 -6.13 4.07 11.31
N VAL A 92 -5.04 3.32 11.36
CA VAL A 92 -4.32 2.76 10.21
C VAL A 92 -3.94 1.33 10.53
N PHE A 93 -4.23 0.40 9.61
CA PHE A 93 -3.87 -0.99 9.73
C PHE A 93 -3.08 -1.42 8.48
N LEU A 94 -1.85 -1.86 8.69
CA LEU A 94 -0.91 -2.19 7.62
C LEU A 94 -0.41 -3.63 7.78
N PHE A 95 -0.12 -4.24 6.65
CA PHE A 95 0.47 -5.58 6.60
C PHE A 95 1.97 -5.48 6.33
N GLY A 96 2.75 -6.35 6.94
CA GLY A 96 4.16 -6.55 6.64
C GLY A 96 4.35 -7.58 5.53
N ASN A 97 5.35 -7.40 4.70
CA ASN A 97 5.77 -8.41 3.73
C ASN A 97 7.05 -9.13 4.21
N MET A 98 7.61 -10.02 3.36
CA MET A 98 8.80 -10.80 3.70
C MET A 98 10.13 -10.05 3.53
N TYR A 99 10.12 -8.84 2.96
CA TYR A 99 11.32 -8.11 2.56
C TYR A 99 11.86 -7.25 3.70
N GLU A 100 13.15 -7.37 4.00
CA GLU A 100 13.84 -6.44 4.91
C GLU A 100 13.90 -5.06 4.28
N HIS A 101 13.43 -4.05 4.98
CA HIS A 101 13.24 -2.71 4.44
C HIS A 101 14.53 -2.11 3.86
N GLU A 102 15.65 -2.28 4.55
CA GLU A 102 16.94 -1.73 4.17
C GLU A 102 17.45 -2.26 2.81
N HIS A 103 17.04 -3.45 2.41
CA HIS A 103 17.35 -3.99 1.08
C HIS A 103 16.52 -3.36 -0.05
N TRP A 104 15.39 -2.72 0.29
CA TRP A 104 14.40 -2.26 -0.68
C TRP A 104 14.02 -0.79 -0.50
N CYS A 105 14.85 -0.01 0.19
CA CYS A 105 14.67 1.42 0.37
C CYS A 105 15.98 2.17 0.16
N LYS A 106 15.95 3.24 -0.60
CA LYS A 106 17.09 4.14 -0.70
C LYS A 106 17.40 4.75 0.68
N TYR A 107 18.68 4.78 1.05
CA TYR A 107 19.14 5.34 2.32
C TYR A 107 18.69 6.79 2.54
N ASN A 108 18.80 7.65 1.52
CA ASN A 108 18.40 9.04 1.61
C ASN A 108 16.91 9.23 1.86
N VAL A 109 16.06 8.31 1.42
CA VAL A 109 14.60 8.32 1.68
C VAL A 109 14.35 8.03 3.16
N GLN A 110 14.87 6.93 3.67
CA GLN A 110 14.72 6.61 5.08
C GLN A 110 15.28 7.70 5.98
N ASN A 111 16.48 8.20 5.69
CA ASN A 111 17.14 9.21 6.51
C ASN A 111 16.43 10.57 6.49
N ALA A 112 15.73 10.90 5.41
CA ALA A 112 14.92 12.12 5.33
C ALA A 112 13.65 12.04 6.17
N ILE A 113 13.00 10.87 6.18
CA ILE A 113 11.74 10.65 6.91
C ILE A 113 12.01 10.33 8.39
N LEU A 114 13.09 9.59 8.66
CA LEU A 114 13.53 9.16 9.98
C LEU A 114 14.97 9.63 10.23
N PRO A 115 15.18 10.86 10.72
CA PRO A 115 16.49 11.50 10.79
C PRO A 115 17.46 10.90 11.82
N ARG A 116 17.09 9.82 12.47
CA ARG A 116 17.95 9.05 13.39
C ARG A 116 18.12 7.64 12.86
N PRO A 117 19.24 6.95 13.14
CA PRO A 117 19.40 5.54 12.82
C PRO A 117 18.22 4.74 13.39
N TYR A 118 17.44 4.12 12.50
CA TYR A 118 16.27 3.37 12.85
C TYR A 118 16.21 2.07 12.04
N LYS A 119 16.18 0.92 12.70
CA LYS A 119 15.99 -0.36 12.04
C LYS A 119 14.49 -0.63 11.94
N ILE A 120 13.97 -0.65 10.71
CA ILE A 120 12.53 -0.79 10.45
C ILE A 120 12.09 -2.27 10.45
N GLY A 121 12.98 -3.19 10.07
CA GLY A 121 12.64 -4.59 9.85
C GLY A 121 11.88 -4.79 8.54
N LYS A 122 10.79 -5.56 8.54
CA LYS A 122 10.01 -5.86 7.33
C LYS A 122 9.34 -4.63 6.73
N GLN A 123 9.24 -4.59 5.39
CA GLN A 123 8.46 -3.56 4.69
C GLN A 123 6.95 -3.75 4.86
N CYS A 124 6.20 -2.65 4.72
CA CYS A 124 4.76 -2.72 4.53
C CYS A 124 4.40 -3.33 3.18
N GLN A 125 3.28 -3.99 3.12
CA GLN A 125 2.66 -4.45 1.88
C GLN A 125 1.69 -3.37 1.37
N ALA A 126 2.09 -2.62 0.34
CA ALA A 126 1.31 -1.49 -0.16
C ALA A 126 0.14 -1.88 -1.09
N SER A 127 -0.09 -3.17 -1.34
CA SER A 127 -1.22 -3.61 -2.17
C SER A 127 -2.55 -3.70 -1.42
N VAL A 128 -2.53 -3.68 -0.08
CA VAL A 128 -3.73 -3.53 0.75
C VAL A 128 -3.43 -2.61 1.93
N ILE A 129 -4.28 -1.62 2.13
CA ILE A 129 -4.17 -0.63 3.21
C ILE A 129 -5.56 -0.43 3.78
N ILE A 130 -5.70 -0.54 5.11
CA ILE A 130 -6.95 -0.22 5.79
C ILE A 130 -6.73 1.06 6.58
N VAL A 131 -7.60 2.04 6.38
CA VAL A 131 -7.49 3.34 7.04
C VAL A 131 -8.86 3.84 7.47
N ARG A 132 -8.96 4.32 8.70
CA ARG A 132 -10.16 4.95 9.24
C ARG A 132 -10.24 6.39 8.75
N ASN A 133 -11.42 6.82 8.35
CA ASN A 133 -11.65 8.22 7.96
C ASN A 133 -11.75 9.11 9.20
N ASN A 134 -10.62 9.50 9.74
CA ASN A 134 -10.49 10.49 10.80
C ASN A 134 -9.27 11.39 10.56
N ASP A 135 -9.03 12.35 11.42
CA ASP A 135 -7.92 13.31 11.25
C ASP A 135 -6.55 12.62 11.16
N PHE A 136 -6.31 11.61 12.00
CA PHE A 136 -5.06 10.88 11.97
C PHE A 136 -4.88 10.07 10.67
N GLY A 137 -5.90 9.29 10.28
CA GLY A 137 -5.87 8.50 9.06
C GLY A 137 -5.64 9.37 7.80
N ARG A 138 -6.35 10.50 7.70
CA ARG A 138 -6.16 11.48 6.62
C ARG A 138 -4.76 12.08 6.64
N SER A 139 -4.25 12.48 7.81
CA SER A 139 -2.92 13.08 7.95
C SER A 139 -1.82 12.08 7.60
N PHE A 140 -1.95 10.82 8.00
CA PHE A 140 -1.02 9.74 7.68
C PHE A 140 -0.91 9.52 6.16
N ILE A 141 -2.05 9.40 5.47
CA ILE A 141 -2.06 9.21 4.01
C ILE A 141 -1.57 10.47 3.29
N HIS A 142 -1.90 11.65 3.81
CA HIS A 142 -1.41 12.91 3.24
C HIS A 142 0.12 13.03 3.36
N GLU A 143 0.71 12.68 4.49
CA GLU A 143 2.17 12.68 4.63
C GLU A 143 2.83 11.67 3.69
N TRP A 144 2.28 10.46 3.54
CA TRP A 144 2.76 9.52 2.55
C TRP A 144 2.74 10.11 1.13
N LEU A 145 1.65 10.81 0.75
CA LEU A 145 1.55 11.50 -0.53
C LEU A 145 2.63 12.57 -0.69
N LEU A 146 2.84 13.42 0.32
CA LEU A 146 3.84 14.50 0.27
C LEU A 146 5.25 13.96 -0.01
N TRP A 147 5.64 12.88 0.66
CA TRP A 147 6.93 12.25 0.41
C TRP A 147 7.02 11.60 -0.97
N CYS A 148 5.94 10.99 -1.45
CA CYS A 148 5.88 10.42 -2.80
C CYS A 148 5.96 11.47 -3.91
N GLN A 149 5.58 12.71 -3.66
CA GLN A 149 5.67 13.81 -4.64
C GLN A 149 7.09 14.35 -4.85
N ILE A 150 8.07 13.90 -4.09
CA ILE A 150 9.47 14.27 -4.26
C ILE A 150 10.14 13.32 -5.24
N PRO A 151 10.45 13.74 -6.49
CA PRO A 151 10.91 12.83 -7.54
C PRO A 151 12.08 11.94 -7.10
N ARG A 152 13.15 12.50 -6.54
CA ARG A 152 14.33 11.73 -6.10
C ARG A 152 14.05 10.73 -4.98
N PHE A 153 12.89 10.80 -4.33
CA PHE A 153 12.51 9.87 -3.26
C PHE A 153 11.66 8.72 -3.75
N ILE A 154 10.91 8.93 -4.82
CA ILE A 154 10.02 7.88 -5.35
C ILE A 154 10.60 7.17 -6.58
N ASP A 155 11.47 7.81 -7.34
CA ASP A 155 12.01 7.31 -8.61
C ASP A 155 13.19 6.32 -8.44
N ASP A 156 13.72 5.86 -9.57
CA ASP A 156 14.90 4.99 -9.65
C ASP A 156 16.23 5.77 -9.71
N SER A 157 16.25 7.08 -9.43
CA SER A 157 17.48 7.86 -9.43
C SER A 157 18.49 7.30 -8.42
N PRO A 158 19.79 7.33 -8.75
CA PRO A 158 20.82 6.80 -7.87
C PRO A 158 20.88 7.54 -6.53
N CYS A 159 21.32 6.84 -5.51
CA CYS A 159 21.65 7.39 -4.20
C CYS A 159 23.14 7.16 -3.95
N GLU A 160 23.84 8.16 -3.43
CA GLU A 160 25.29 8.07 -3.16
C GLU A 160 25.62 7.06 -2.06
N THR A 161 24.71 6.90 -1.11
CA THR A 161 24.87 6.00 0.02
C THR A 161 23.76 4.95 0.01
N HIS A 162 24.12 3.69 0.24
CA HIS A 162 23.18 2.59 0.33
C HIS A 162 23.32 1.83 1.65
N PHE A 163 22.24 1.19 2.09
CA PHE A 163 22.32 0.18 3.13
C PHE A 163 23.10 -1.05 2.64
N ILE A 164 23.74 -1.76 3.55
CA ILE A 164 24.38 -3.05 3.23
C ILE A 164 23.29 -4.01 2.72
N GLY A 165 23.51 -4.60 1.55
CA GLY A 165 22.54 -5.53 0.95
C GLY A 165 21.42 -4.88 0.16
N PHE A 166 21.47 -3.54 -0.06
CA PHE A 166 20.49 -2.85 -0.91
C PHE A 166 20.37 -3.49 -2.30
N GLN A 167 19.15 -3.75 -2.73
CA GLN A 167 18.83 -4.37 -4.02
C GLN A 167 18.24 -3.34 -4.99
N GLU A 168 17.09 -2.78 -4.65
CA GLU A 168 16.40 -1.75 -5.41
C GLU A 168 15.46 -0.93 -4.51
N HIS A 169 14.95 0.18 -5.03
CA HIS A 169 13.96 0.99 -4.33
C HIS A 169 12.53 0.53 -4.65
N ARG A 170 11.70 0.36 -3.62
CA ARG A 170 10.28 -0.05 -3.76
C ARG A 170 9.32 1.13 -3.68
N HIS A 171 9.74 2.29 -4.18
CA HIS A 171 8.92 3.46 -4.48
C HIS A 171 7.94 3.85 -3.37
N ASP A 172 6.64 3.90 -3.68
CA ASP A 172 5.55 4.21 -2.77
C ASP A 172 5.54 3.31 -1.52
N GLN A 173 5.81 2.03 -1.68
CA GLN A 173 5.84 1.05 -0.59
C GLN A 173 6.98 1.32 0.40
N ALA A 174 8.16 1.67 -0.09
CA ALA A 174 9.30 2.01 0.76
C ALA A 174 9.02 3.29 1.56
N ILE A 175 8.44 4.31 0.92
CA ILE A 175 8.02 5.55 1.56
C ILE A 175 6.92 5.29 2.60
N LEU A 176 5.88 4.52 2.25
CA LEU A 176 4.83 4.12 3.20
C LEU A 176 5.43 3.47 4.45
N THR A 177 6.42 2.60 4.27
CA THR A 177 7.09 1.89 5.36
C THR A 177 7.83 2.85 6.29
N CYS A 178 8.53 3.84 5.74
CA CYS A 178 9.19 4.88 6.55
C CYS A 178 8.18 5.74 7.32
N VAL A 179 7.08 6.15 6.67
CA VAL A 179 6.02 6.93 7.34
C VAL A 179 5.36 6.11 8.44
N ALA A 180 5.07 4.83 8.20
CA ALA A 180 4.54 3.93 9.22
C ALA A 180 5.47 3.82 10.43
N ALA A 181 6.77 3.65 10.20
CA ALA A 181 7.78 3.60 11.26
C ALA A 181 7.86 4.91 12.06
N LYS A 182 7.75 6.07 11.39
CA LYS A 182 7.73 7.39 12.03
C LYS A 182 6.59 7.54 13.03
N TYR A 183 5.42 7.01 12.71
CA TYR A 183 4.23 7.05 13.57
C TYR A 183 4.09 5.84 14.51
N GLY A 184 5.05 4.91 14.49
CA GLY A 184 4.98 3.70 15.31
C GLY A 184 3.81 2.78 14.93
N ILE A 185 3.38 2.81 13.66
CA ILE A 185 2.30 1.94 13.18
C ILE A 185 2.82 0.50 13.14
N GLU A 186 2.12 -0.37 13.87
CA GLU A 186 2.38 -1.80 13.86
C GLU A 186 2.06 -2.41 12.48
N LYS A 187 2.88 -3.36 12.06
CA LYS A 187 2.64 -4.16 10.87
C LYS A 187 2.11 -5.53 11.28
N HIS A 188 1.10 -5.99 10.60
CA HIS A 188 0.42 -7.26 10.83
C HIS A 188 0.76 -8.28 9.74
N TRP A 189 0.50 -9.55 10.00
CA TRP A 189 0.68 -10.59 9.00
C TRP A 189 -0.09 -10.27 7.71
N TRP A 190 0.55 -10.47 6.58
CA TRP A 190 -0.08 -10.37 5.26
C TRP A 190 -0.88 -11.64 4.95
N PRO A 191 -2.22 -11.68 5.18
CA PRO A 191 -3.02 -12.88 5.07
C PRO A 191 -3.39 -13.19 3.61
N ALA A 192 -2.39 -13.41 2.78
CA ALA A 192 -2.59 -13.67 1.37
C ALA A 192 -1.98 -14.99 0.92
N SER A 193 -2.66 -15.62 -0.04
CA SER A 193 -2.09 -16.67 -0.87
C SER A 193 -1.72 -16.13 -2.24
N TYR A 194 -0.80 -16.82 -2.89
CA TYR A 194 -0.44 -16.59 -4.27
C TYR A 194 -1.11 -17.65 -5.14
N ASN A 195 -1.78 -17.25 -6.24
CA ASN A 195 -2.42 -18.19 -7.17
C ASN A 195 -3.21 -19.30 -6.46
N VAL A 196 -4.21 -18.91 -5.64
CA VAL A 196 -5.14 -19.85 -4.96
C VAL A 196 -4.39 -20.98 -4.22
N GLY A 197 -3.64 -20.60 -3.17
CA GLY A 197 -3.06 -21.58 -2.24
C GLY A 197 -1.73 -22.21 -2.65
N GLN A 198 -1.14 -21.85 -3.79
CA GLN A 198 0.20 -22.33 -4.16
C GLN A 198 1.30 -21.84 -3.21
N PHE A 199 1.12 -20.67 -2.61
CA PHE A 199 2.01 -20.10 -1.63
C PHE A 199 1.19 -19.24 -0.65
N ILE A 200 1.37 -19.49 0.64
CA ILE A 200 0.85 -18.63 1.71
C ILE A 200 2.03 -17.84 2.26
N TYR A 201 1.86 -16.54 2.47
CA TYR A 201 2.90 -15.70 3.03
C TYR A 201 3.27 -16.16 4.44
N ASP A 202 4.57 -16.20 4.72
CA ASP A 202 5.12 -16.64 5.98
C ASP A 202 4.56 -15.80 7.15
N HIS A 203 4.18 -16.48 8.21
CA HIS A 203 3.60 -15.91 9.43
C HIS A 203 4.65 -15.59 10.50
N THR A 204 5.90 -15.96 10.25
CA THR A 204 7.01 -15.75 11.22
C THR A 204 7.16 -14.29 11.60
N GLY A 205 7.12 -14.01 12.90
CA GLY A 205 7.18 -12.66 13.45
C GLY A 205 5.82 -11.97 13.60
N TYR A 206 4.72 -12.68 13.30
CA TYR A 206 3.34 -12.20 13.41
C TYR A 206 2.43 -13.22 14.10
N GLU A 207 2.98 -14.01 15.04
CA GLU A 207 2.30 -15.15 15.66
C GLU A 207 1.04 -14.73 16.44
N GLN A 208 0.92 -13.46 16.81
CA GLN A 208 -0.27 -12.87 17.45
C GLN A 208 -1.43 -12.64 16.48
N ASP A 209 -1.17 -12.63 15.18
CA ASP A 209 -2.16 -12.35 14.15
C ASP A 209 -2.92 -13.63 13.77
N VAL A 210 -3.89 -14.02 14.58
CA VAL A 210 -4.64 -15.28 14.44
C VAL A 210 -5.91 -15.05 13.61
N TYR A 211 -5.76 -14.98 12.28
CA TYR A 211 -6.87 -14.91 11.32
C TYR A 211 -6.55 -15.71 10.05
N PRO A 212 -7.58 -16.17 9.30
CA PRO A 212 -7.34 -16.96 8.10
C PRO A 212 -6.72 -16.15 6.96
N VAL A 213 -6.32 -16.83 5.90
CA VAL A 213 -5.98 -16.17 4.62
C VAL A 213 -7.21 -15.47 4.07
N ILE A 214 -7.10 -14.18 3.83
CA ILE A 214 -8.21 -13.30 3.40
C ILE A 214 -8.11 -13.01 1.90
N PHE A 215 -6.90 -12.92 1.37
CA PHE A 215 -6.64 -12.45 0.02
C PHE A 215 -5.99 -13.53 -0.84
N ASN A 216 -6.34 -13.52 -2.12
CA ASN A 216 -5.60 -14.18 -3.18
C ASN A 216 -4.94 -13.09 -4.05
N HIS A 217 -3.60 -13.03 -4.02
CA HIS A 217 -2.83 -12.09 -4.81
C HIS A 217 -2.49 -12.74 -6.15
N HIS A 218 -3.42 -12.73 -7.09
CA HIS A 218 -3.35 -13.53 -8.31
C HIS A 218 -2.43 -12.96 -9.40
N ARG A 219 -2.19 -11.66 -9.43
CA ARG A 219 -1.39 -10.93 -10.47
C ARG A 219 -1.78 -11.24 -11.92
N LYS A 220 -2.96 -11.79 -12.17
CA LYS A 220 -3.45 -12.06 -13.52
C LYS A 220 -3.59 -10.78 -14.33
N ARG A 221 -3.23 -10.85 -15.59
CA ARG A 221 -3.53 -9.82 -16.62
C ARG A 221 -4.84 -10.14 -17.31
N ASN A 222 -5.35 -9.22 -18.14
CA ASN A 222 -6.64 -9.42 -18.83
C ASN A 222 -6.68 -10.69 -19.69
N ASP A 223 -5.55 -11.10 -20.24
CA ASP A 223 -5.43 -12.29 -21.11
C ASP A 223 -5.39 -13.61 -20.32
N ASP A 224 -5.36 -13.54 -19.01
CA ASP A 224 -5.30 -14.71 -18.10
C ASP A 224 -6.70 -15.13 -17.56
N PHE A 225 -7.79 -14.51 -18.08
CA PHE A 225 -9.17 -14.76 -17.64
C PHE A 225 -10.03 -15.46 -18.69
#